data_43b2e51902a342f97fb186e833823d75
#
_entry.id   43b2e51902a342f97fb186e833823d75
#
_cell.length_a   1.000
_cell.length_b   1.000
_cell.length_c   1.000
_cell.angle_alpha   90.00
_cell.angle_beta   90.00
_cell.angle_gamma   90.00
#
_symmetry.space_group_name_H-M   'P 1'
#
loop_
_entity.id
_entity.type
_entity.pdbx_description
1 polymer ?
#
loop_
_entity_poly.entity_id
_entity_poly.type
_entity_poly.pdbx_seq_one_letter_code
_entity_poly.pdbx_strand_id
1 'polypeptide(L)'
;MTPVDIHTELPEKMGKLVRAKSVEQEEATIHRLQNDLQEVKRDPVKASTLQTSSVQSALNCIDIEGICWFVGIPEKIGRLVIGQNGILSTPAVSCIIRKIKAAGGIILTASHSPGGPGGEFGVKFEVANGGPAPDIVSDKIYQISKTLEEYAICPDLRVDLSRLGRQEFDLENKFKPFRVEIVDSVDIYLNLLRSIFDFNAIRNLLTGPNQIKIRIDAMNGVMGPYVRRILCDELGAPANSAINCIPLEDFGGQPPDPNLTYATALLEAMRGGEYGFGAAFDADGDRYMILGQNGFFVNASDSLAIIAANLSCIPYFCQMGVRGFGRSMPTSTALDKVAKAMKVPVYETPAGWRYFSNLMDSGRCSLCGEESFGTGSDHLREKDGLWAVLVWLSILGARKQSVEEIVRDHWAKFGRHYYCRFDYEALEPRTAYFIMRDLEALITDKSFSHQQFAVGNSIYSVERTDSFEYIDPVDGTVTKRQGLRIIFSDASRLIFRMSASSHVRATLRIYAESYEKDPSQHNKEPQAVLSPLIAIALKISQIHERTGRKGPTVIT
;
A
#
# COMPACT_ATOMS: atom_id res chain seq x y z
N MET A 1 29.38 10.56 21.85
CA MET A 1 29.59 9.14 22.06
C MET A 1 30.32 8.63 20.85
N THR A 2 31.54 8.21 21.00
CA THR A 2 32.44 7.70 19.96
C THR A 2 31.88 6.44 19.33
N PRO A 3 32.10 6.18 18.02
CA PRO A 3 31.70 4.95 17.35
C PRO A 3 32.41 3.75 17.98
N VAL A 4 31.64 2.75 18.35
CA VAL A 4 32.20 1.47 18.82
C VAL A 4 32.68 0.72 17.58
N ASP A 5 33.96 0.41 17.60
CA ASP A 5 34.66 -0.37 16.58
C ASP A 5 34.14 -1.82 16.62
N ILE A 6 33.53 -2.28 15.52
CA ILE A 6 32.87 -3.60 15.39
C ILE A 6 33.91 -4.73 15.15
N HIS A 7 35.20 -4.40 15.11
CA HIS A 7 36.28 -5.33 14.75
C HIS A 7 37.00 -6.01 15.90
N THR A 8 36.56 -5.90 17.16
CA THR A 8 37.22 -6.55 18.27
C THR A 8 36.37 -7.64 18.93
N GLU A 9 36.83 -8.88 18.70
CA GLU A 9 36.67 -10.08 19.52
C GLU A 9 35.24 -10.68 19.63
N LEU A 10 34.91 -11.54 18.66
CA LEU A 10 34.00 -12.66 18.87
C LEU A 10 34.68 -13.70 19.75
N PRO A 11 34.08 -14.17 20.89
CA PRO A 11 34.67 -15.20 21.69
C PRO A 11 34.82 -16.51 20.93
N GLU A 12 35.98 -17.11 20.95
CA GLU A 12 36.37 -18.39 20.30
C GLU A 12 35.56 -19.63 20.73
N LYS A 13 34.44 -19.45 21.43
CA LYS A 13 33.63 -20.54 22.00
C LYS A 13 32.14 -20.48 21.63
N MET A 14 31.74 -19.84 20.55
CA MET A 14 30.39 -20.00 20.03
C MET A 14 30.35 -21.23 19.13
N GLY A 15 29.87 -22.34 19.67
CA GLY A 15 29.78 -23.61 18.99
C GLY A 15 28.97 -23.50 17.69
N LYS A 16 29.54 -24.04 16.63
CA LYS A 16 28.92 -24.37 15.33
C LYS A 16 28.18 -23.22 14.57
N LEU A 17 28.80 -22.07 14.47
CA LEU A 17 28.50 -21.13 13.41
C LEU A 17 29.10 -21.67 12.09
N VAL A 18 28.26 -22.08 11.19
CA VAL A 18 28.70 -22.42 9.82
C VAL A 18 28.86 -21.09 9.08
N ARG A 19 30.09 -20.63 8.96
CA ARG A 19 30.39 -19.54 8.00
C ARG A 19 30.00 -20.02 6.61
N ALA A 20 29.17 -19.25 5.90
CA ALA A 20 28.93 -19.52 4.49
C ALA A 20 30.31 -19.57 3.80
N LYS A 21 30.63 -20.68 3.18
CA LYS A 21 31.87 -20.84 2.46
C LYS A 21 31.80 -19.96 1.20
N SER A 22 32.84 -19.19 1.05
CA SER A 22 33.31 -18.31 -0.03
C SER A 22 32.51 -18.19 -1.34
N VAL A 23 32.65 -17.05 -1.99
CA VAL A 23 32.20 -16.68 -3.35
C VAL A 23 32.22 -17.85 -4.35
N GLU A 24 33.17 -18.78 -4.27
CA GLU A 24 33.24 -19.96 -5.13
C GLU A 24 32.06 -20.95 -4.96
N GLN A 25 31.44 -21.03 -3.80
CA GLN A 25 30.24 -21.86 -3.60
C GLN A 25 28.97 -21.16 -4.10
N GLU A 26 28.92 -19.85 -4.01
CA GLU A 26 27.84 -19.06 -4.62
C GLU A 26 27.95 -19.07 -6.14
N GLU A 27 29.12 -18.90 -6.70
CA GLU A 27 29.37 -19.03 -8.15
C GLU A 27 29.03 -20.44 -8.65
N ALA A 28 29.37 -21.49 -7.89
CA ALA A 28 28.98 -22.86 -8.21
C ALA A 28 27.47 -23.07 -8.14
N THR A 29 26.80 -22.42 -7.17
CA THR A 29 25.35 -22.47 -7.01
C THR A 29 24.64 -21.68 -8.10
N ILE A 30 25.14 -20.50 -8.45
CA ILE A 30 24.64 -19.67 -9.55
C ILE A 30 24.86 -20.37 -10.88
N HIS A 31 26.03 -21.01 -11.08
CA HIS A 31 26.31 -21.76 -12.30
C HIS A 31 25.45 -23.01 -12.42
N ARG A 32 25.14 -23.67 -11.31
CA ARG A 32 24.20 -24.79 -11.25
C ARG A 32 22.78 -24.34 -11.56
N LEU A 33 22.31 -23.23 -10.97
CA LEU A 33 21.01 -22.64 -11.25
C LEU A 33 20.88 -22.15 -12.70
N GLN A 34 21.96 -21.60 -13.28
CA GLN A 34 22.00 -21.22 -14.70
C GLN A 34 21.94 -22.41 -15.64
N ASN A 35 22.59 -23.53 -15.28
CA ASN A 35 22.52 -24.77 -16.03
C ASN A 35 21.14 -25.44 -15.90
N ASP A 36 20.57 -25.46 -14.72
CA ASP A 36 19.21 -25.94 -14.44
C ASP A 36 18.17 -25.09 -15.23
N LEU A 37 18.37 -23.78 -15.32
CA LEU A 37 17.52 -22.88 -16.13
C LEU A 37 17.65 -23.16 -17.64
N GLN A 38 18.84 -23.57 -18.10
CA GLN A 38 19.02 -23.97 -19.50
C GLN A 38 18.41 -25.34 -19.81
N GLU A 39 18.39 -26.25 -18.83
CA GLU A 39 17.75 -27.55 -18.94
C GLU A 39 16.22 -27.44 -18.92
N VAL A 40 15.68 -26.53 -18.08
CA VAL A 40 14.26 -26.17 -18.01
C VAL A 40 13.72 -25.59 -19.33
N LYS A 41 14.53 -24.85 -20.07
CA LYS A 41 14.16 -24.35 -21.41
C LYS A 41 14.04 -25.47 -22.46
N ARG A 42 14.56 -26.68 -22.18
CA ARG A 42 14.55 -27.83 -23.09
C ARG A 42 13.45 -28.86 -22.80
N ASP A 43 12.87 -28.84 -21.58
CA ASP A 43 11.81 -29.82 -21.18
C ASP A 43 10.78 -29.18 -20.22
N PRO A 44 9.58 -28.82 -20.74
CA PRO A 44 8.54 -28.17 -19.93
C PRO A 44 7.98 -29.03 -18.78
N VAL A 45 8.11 -30.34 -18.82
CA VAL A 45 7.59 -31.24 -17.76
C VAL A 45 8.54 -31.27 -16.56
N LYS A 46 9.85 -31.15 -16.79
CA LYS A 46 10.84 -30.96 -15.70
C LYS A 46 10.75 -29.55 -15.05
N ALA A 47 10.23 -28.56 -15.79
CA ALA A 47 10.08 -27.21 -15.31
C ALA A 47 9.18 -27.13 -14.06
N SER A 48 8.08 -27.87 -13.99
CA SER A 48 7.13 -27.82 -12.86
C SER A 48 7.71 -28.41 -11.57
N THR A 49 8.59 -29.39 -11.65
CA THR A 49 9.17 -30.08 -10.49
C THR A 49 10.42 -29.39 -9.95
N LEU A 50 11.20 -28.77 -10.84
CA LEU A 50 12.39 -27.97 -10.48
C LEU A 50 12.01 -26.56 -9.97
N GLN A 51 10.95 -25.95 -10.51
CA GLN A 51 10.42 -24.68 -10.01
C GLN A 51 9.92 -24.80 -8.58
N THR A 52 9.20 -25.86 -8.22
CA THR A 52 8.73 -26.06 -6.85
C THR A 52 9.87 -26.27 -5.85
N SER A 53 10.93 -26.96 -6.25
CA SER A 53 12.08 -27.21 -5.36
C SER A 53 13.04 -26.03 -5.24
N SER A 54 13.23 -25.24 -6.30
CA SER A 54 14.12 -24.07 -6.29
C SER A 54 13.45 -22.82 -5.66
N VAL A 55 12.15 -22.67 -5.83
CA VAL A 55 11.36 -21.62 -5.15
C VAL A 55 11.21 -21.95 -3.67
N GLN A 56 10.97 -23.22 -3.32
CA GLN A 56 11.00 -23.68 -1.93
C GLN A 56 12.39 -23.50 -1.30
N SER A 57 13.47 -23.69 -2.06
CA SER A 57 14.84 -23.40 -1.60
C SER A 57 15.13 -21.91 -1.51
N ALA A 58 14.59 -21.07 -2.40
CA ALA A 58 14.74 -19.61 -2.30
C ALA A 58 13.91 -19.02 -1.16
N LEU A 59 12.73 -19.57 -0.89
CA LEU A 59 11.92 -19.23 0.30
C LEU A 59 12.53 -19.75 1.59
N ASN A 60 13.19 -20.89 1.53
CA ASN A 60 14.00 -21.40 2.65
C ASN A 60 15.30 -20.61 2.83
N CYS A 61 15.75 -19.83 1.82
CA CYS A 61 16.93 -18.96 1.90
C CYS A 61 16.60 -17.54 2.36
N ILE A 62 15.33 -17.09 2.26
CA ILE A 62 14.81 -15.99 3.06
C ILE A 62 14.38 -16.61 4.39
N ASP A 63 15.35 -17.11 5.03
CA ASP A 63 15.20 -17.90 6.21
C ASP A 63 14.68 -17.00 7.30
N ILE A 64 13.46 -17.26 7.76
CA ILE A 64 12.98 -16.72 9.02
C ILE A 64 14.03 -17.00 10.10
N GLU A 65 14.79 -18.09 9.99
CA GLU A 65 15.97 -18.40 10.77
C GLU A 65 17.06 -17.31 10.63
N GLY A 66 17.35 -16.81 9.45
CA GLY A 66 18.28 -15.70 9.22
C GLY A 66 17.76 -14.37 9.75
N ILE A 67 16.48 -14.06 9.60
CA ILE A 67 15.85 -12.88 10.19
C ILE A 67 15.81 -13.01 11.71
N CYS A 68 15.46 -14.17 12.25
CA CYS A 68 15.48 -14.44 13.68
C CYS A 68 16.90 -14.25 14.27
N TRP A 69 17.93 -14.61 13.52
CA TRP A 69 19.32 -14.46 13.99
C TRP A 69 19.82 -13.02 13.86
N PHE A 70 19.52 -12.33 12.77
CA PHE A 70 19.90 -10.92 12.55
C PHE A 70 19.21 -9.98 13.55
N VAL A 71 17.97 -10.30 13.91
CA VAL A 71 17.20 -9.58 14.94
C VAL A 71 17.53 -10.09 16.35
N GLY A 72 17.99 -11.31 16.47
CA GLY A 72 18.30 -12.03 17.72
C GLY A 72 19.74 -11.93 18.18
N ILE A 73 20.47 -10.84 17.85
CA ILE A 73 21.74 -10.57 18.55
C ILE A 73 21.46 -10.67 20.04
N PRO A 74 22.09 -11.63 20.75
CA PRO A 74 21.58 -12.25 21.99
C PRO A 74 21.29 -11.31 23.16
N GLU A 75 21.74 -10.08 23.11
CA GLU A 75 21.69 -9.18 24.27
C GLU A 75 20.50 -8.20 24.27
N LYS A 76 19.73 -8.10 23.15
CA LYS A 76 18.73 -7.03 23.02
C LYS A 76 17.32 -7.48 22.61
N ILE A 77 17.17 -8.62 21.94
CA ILE A 77 15.86 -9.14 21.53
C ILE A 77 15.60 -10.48 22.18
N GLY A 78 14.69 -10.53 23.13
CA GLY A 78 14.35 -11.74 23.88
C GLY A 78 13.14 -12.50 23.36
N ARG A 79 12.39 -11.92 22.42
CA ARG A 79 11.15 -12.51 21.90
C ARG A 79 10.89 -12.06 20.47
N LEU A 80 10.51 -12.99 19.62
CA LEU A 80 9.99 -12.77 18.27
C LEU A 80 8.53 -13.23 18.20
N VAL A 81 7.69 -12.48 17.49
CA VAL A 81 6.29 -12.84 17.23
C VAL A 81 6.09 -12.93 15.71
N ILE A 82 5.57 -14.06 15.25
CA ILE A 82 5.38 -14.37 13.82
C ILE A 82 3.94 -14.83 13.61
N GLY A 83 3.32 -14.45 12.50
CA GLY A 83 2.02 -15.01 12.10
C GLY A 83 2.12 -16.48 11.71
N GLN A 84 1.07 -17.23 11.93
CA GLN A 84 1.02 -18.65 11.52
C GLN A 84 1.35 -18.79 10.03
N ASN A 85 2.24 -19.73 9.70
CA ASN A 85 2.80 -19.93 8.36
C ASN A 85 3.46 -18.68 7.74
N GLY A 86 3.91 -17.73 8.55
CA GLY A 86 4.48 -16.47 8.09
C GLY A 86 3.47 -15.46 7.54
N ILE A 87 2.17 -15.73 7.62
CA ILE A 87 1.12 -14.90 7.02
C ILE A 87 0.65 -13.85 8.01
N LEU A 88 0.90 -12.57 7.69
CA LEU A 88 0.32 -11.41 8.36
C LEU A 88 0.12 -10.28 7.34
N SER A 89 -1.02 -9.61 7.41
CA SER A 89 -1.22 -8.37 6.66
C SER A 89 -0.49 -7.21 7.32
N THR A 90 -0.11 -6.20 6.54
CA THR A 90 0.54 -4.98 7.07
C THR A 90 -0.27 -4.34 8.20
N PRO A 91 -1.60 -4.11 8.10
CA PRO A 91 -2.37 -3.60 9.22
C PRO A 91 -2.41 -4.54 10.44
N ALA A 92 -2.38 -5.86 10.24
CA ALA A 92 -2.32 -6.79 11.37
C ALA A 92 -0.98 -6.71 12.11
N VAL A 93 0.13 -6.53 11.40
CA VAL A 93 1.45 -6.29 12.02
C VAL A 93 1.43 -5.01 12.84
N SER A 94 0.93 -3.90 12.29
CA SER A 94 0.75 -2.64 13.04
C SER A 94 -0.07 -2.86 14.31
N CYS A 95 -1.18 -3.60 14.21
CA CYS A 95 -2.03 -3.95 15.34
C CYS A 95 -1.27 -4.75 16.43
N ILE A 96 -0.51 -5.75 16.03
CA ILE A 96 0.28 -6.59 16.95
C ILE A 96 1.34 -5.75 17.65
N ILE A 97 2.15 -4.98 16.91
CA ILE A 97 3.20 -4.11 17.48
C ILE A 97 2.62 -3.23 18.58
N ARG A 98 1.51 -2.56 18.31
CA ARG A 98 0.84 -1.66 19.25
C ARG A 98 0.27 -2.40 20.46
N LYS A 99 -0.37 -3.55 20.24
CA LYS A 99 -1.01 -4.34 21.31
C LYS A 99 0.01 -4.91 22.30
N ILE A 100 1.10 -5.49 21.80
CA ILE A 100 2.12 -6.12 22.66
C ILE A 100 3.25 -5.17 23.05
N LYS A 101 3.22 -3.92 22.56
CA LYS A 101 4.25 -2.91 22.74
C LYS A 101 5.62 -3.42 22.27
N ALA A 102 5.66 -4.00 21.07
CA ALA A 102 6.91 -4.46 20.48
C ALA A 102 7.84 -3.29 20.14
N ALA A 103 9.15 -3.55 20.06
CA ALA A 103 10.13 -2.54 19.67
C ALA A 103 9.97 -2.10 18.21
N GLY A 104 9.37 -2.94 17.37
CA GLY A 104 9.09 -2.69 15.95
C GLY A 104 8.72 -3.98 15.24
N GLY A 105 8.66 -3.94 13.91
CA GLY A 105 8.36 -5.08 13.06
C GLY A 105 9.09 -5.06 11.73
N ILE A 106 9.20 -6.22 11.12
CA ILE A 106 9.73 -6.42 9.77
C ILE A 106 8.66 -7.15 8.97
N ILE A 107 8.28 -6.59 7.81
CA ILE A 107 7.28 -7.18 6.92
C ILE A 107 7.96 -7.45 5.58
N LEU A 108 7.95 -8.72 5.16
CA LEU A 108 8.48 -9.14 3.87
C LEU A 108 7.37 -9.02 2.84
N THR A 109 7.37 -7.94 2.07
CA THR A 109 6.35 -7.67 1.07
C THR A 109 6.85 -6.68 0.02
N ALA A 110 6.49 -6.91 -1.23
CA ALA A 110 6.60 -5.93 -2.32
C ALA A 110 5.25 -5.21 -2.58
N SER A 111 4.28 -5.33 -1.65
CA SER A 111 2.96 -4.70 -1.71
C SER A 111 2.16 -5.12 -2.96
N HIS A 112 2.05 -4.25 -3.95
CA HIS A 112 1.27 -4.44 -5.18
C HIS A 112 2.12 -4.82 -6.39
N SER A 113 3.43 -5.00 -6.19
CA SER A 113 4.34 -5.39 -7.28
C SER A 113 4.20 -6.86 -7.65
N PRO A 114 4.53 -7.24 -8.90
CA PRO A 114 4.50 -8.63 -9.34
C PRO A 114 5.35 -9.54 -8.46
N GLY A 115 4.85 -10.73 -8.18
CA GLY A 115 5.56 -11.79 -7.46
C GLY A 115 6.22 -12.82 -8.38
N GLY A 116 6.71 -13.92 -7.78
CA GLY A 116 7.35 -15.02 -8.49
C GLY A 116 8.81 -14.75 -8.87
N PRO A 117 9.46 -15.65 -9.63
CA PRO A 117 10.90 -15.61 -9.91
C PRO A 117 11.40 -14.36 -10.64
N GLY A 118 10.54 -13.67 -11.37
CA GLY A 118 10.85 -12.40 -12.04
C GLY A 118 10.26 -11.18 -11.34
N GLY A 119 9.68 -11.37 -10.18
CA GLY A 119 8.99 -10.34 -9.41
C GLY A 119 9.92 -9.48 -8.57
N GLU A 120 9.31 -8.61 -7.79
CA GLU A 120 10.00 -7.74 -6.85
C GLU A 120 9.99 -8.33 -5.44
N PHE A 121 11.04 -8.08 -4.69
CA PHE A 121 11.15 -8.40 -3.28
C PHE A 121 11.29 -7.12 -2.47
N GLY A 122 10.48 -6.95 -1.46
CA GLY A 122 10.48 -5.76 -0.62
C GLY A 122 10.49 -6.09 0.88
N VAL A 123 11.00 -5.14 1.65
CA VAL A 123 11.03 -5.20 3.12
C VAL A 123 10.52 -3.88 3.67
N LYS A 124 9.49 -3.92 4.51
CA LYS A 124 9.02 -2.79 5.30
C LYS A 124 9.56 -2.92 6.73
N PHE A 125 9.99 -1.80 7.30
CA PHE A 125 10.38 -1.71 8.70
C PHE A 125 9.37 -0.84 9.44
N GLU A 126 8.75 -1.42 10.48
CA GLU A 126 7.81 -0.74 11.34
C GLU A 126 8.48 -0.35 12.66
N VAL A 127 8.19 0.84 13.16
CA VAL A 127 8.68 1.29 14.46
C VAL A 127 7.68 0.98 15.59
N ALA A 128 8.05 1.28 16.82
CA ALA A 128 7.28 0.90 18.02
C ALA A 128 5.83 1.44 18.06
N ASN A 129 5.50 2.49 17.30
CA ASN A 129 4.13 2.98 17.17
C ASN A 129 3.27 2.13 16.22
N GLY A 130 3.87 1.16 15.51
CA GLY A 130 3.21 0.32 14.50
C GLY A 130 3.06 0.98 13.14
N GLY A 131 3.82 2.02 12.87
CA GLY A 131 3.87 2.71 11.57
C GLY A 131 5.22 2.58 10.89
N PRO A 132 5.31 2.98 9.61
CA PRO A 132 6.53 2.88 8.83
C PRO A 132 7.69 3.64 9.45
N ALA A 133 8.89 3.07 9.37
CA ALA A 133 10.10 3.70 9.84
C ALA A 133 10.36 5.04 9.12
N PRO A 134 10.87 6.07 9.84
CA PRO A 134 11.29 7.32 9.22
C PRO A 134 12.36 7.10 8.15
N ASP A 135 12.42 7.98 7.14
CA ASP A 135 13.38 7.88 6.03
C ASP A 135 14.82 7.71 6.50
N ILE A 136 15.22 8.48 7.50
CA ILE A 136 16.58 8.41 8.04
C ILE A 136 16.94 7.00 8.57
N VAL A 137 15.96 6.27 9.06
CA VAL A 137 16.13 4.89 9.53
C VAL A 137 16.18 3.93 8.34
N SER A 138 15.22 4.04 7.43
CA SER A 138 15.15 3.20 6.23
C SER A 138 16.37 3.39 5.33
N ASP A 139 16.83 4.63 5.12
CA ASP A 139 18.04 4.95 4.36
C ASP A 139 19.29 4.34 5.01
N LYS A 140 19.39 4.41 6.33
CA LYS A 140 20.51 3.80 7.05
C LYS A 140 20.52 2.28 6.92
N ILE A 141 19.35 1.63 7.03
CA ILE A 141 19.21 0.18 6.82
C ILE A 141 19.62 -0.17 5.38
N TYR A 142 19.14 0.61 4.41
CA TYR A 142 19.50 0.41 3.01
C TYR A 142 21.01 0.59 2.74
N GLN A 143 21.67 1.57 3.37
CA GLN A 143 23.13 1.70 3.25
C GLN A 143 23.87 0.50 3.86
N ILE A 144 23.42 0.02 5.02
CA ILE A 144 23.98 -1.18 5.65
C ILE A 144 23.81 -2.39 4.70
N SER A 145 22.63 -2.59 4.12
CA SER A 145 22.39 -3.73 3.22
C SER A 145 23.32 -3.77 2.00
N LYS A 146 23.83 -2.61 1.55
CA LYS A 146 24.78 -2.53 0.43
C LYS A 146 26.21 -2.94 0.80
N THR A 147 26.52 -2.97 2.09
CA THR A 147 27.87 -3.28 2.60
C THR A 147 27.95 -4.66 3.22
N LEU A 148 26.86 -5.43 3.18
CA LEU A 148 26.85 -6.81 3.67
C LEU A 148 27.59 -7.72 2.67
N GLU A 149 28.68 -8.32 3.14
CA GLU A 149 29.48 -9.30 2.40
C GLU A 149 29.18 -10.73 2.87
N GLU A 150 28.68 -10.88 4.09
CA GLU A 150 28.32 -12.16 4.69
C GLU A 150 27.14 -12.01 5.65
N TYR A 151 26.42 -13.10 5.90
CA TYR A 151 25.41 -13.19 6.95
C TYR A 151 25.59 -14.48 7.72
N ALA A 152 25.17 -14.48 8.98
CA ALA A 152 25.25 -15.65 9.84
C ALA A 152 23.87 -16.29 10.00
N ILE A 153 23.83 -17.61 10.04
CA ILE A 153 22.62 -18.39 10.31
C ILE A 153 22.81 -19.22 11.58
N CYS A 154 21.72 -19.52 12.28
CA CYS A 154 21.70 -20.42 13.41
C CYS A 154 21.02 -21.75 13.01
N PRO A 155 21.78 -22.80 12.67
CA PRO A 155 21.21 -24.05 12.15
C PRO A 155 20.33 -24.80 13.18
N ASP A 156 20.50 -24.50 14.47
CA ASP A 156 19.78 -25.13 15.57
C ASP A 156 18.45 -24.43 15.87
N LEU A 157 18.20 -23.25 15.28
CA LEU A 157 16.95 -22.53 15.41
C LEU A 157 15.94 -23.00 14.33
N ARG A 158 15.20 -24.05 14.66
CA ARG A 158 14.15 -24.60 13.78
C ARG A 158 12.77 -24.23 14.30
N VAL A 159 12.17 -23.21 13.72
CA VAL A 159 10.85 -22.73 14.10
C VAL A 159 9.78 -23.44 13.30
N ASP A 160 8.82 -24.06 13.97
CA ASP A 160 7.62 -24.62 13.34
C ASP A 160 6.55 -23.49 13.21
N LEU A 161 6.46 -22.91 12.03
CA LEU A 161 5.52 -21.84 11.73
C LEU A 161 4.05 -22.27 11.69
N SER A 162 3.77 -23.56 11.55
CA SER A 162 2.40 -24.09 11.54
C SER A 162 1.80 -24.20 12.95
N ARG A 163 2.64 -24.32 13.97
CA ARG A 163 2.27 -24.59 15.35
C ARG A 163 2.04 -23.31 16.13
N LEU A 164 0.80 -22.99 16.43
CA LEU A 164 0.45 -21.86 17.29
C LEU A 164 1.05 -21.99 18.70
N GLY A 165 1.40 -20.86 19.26
CA GLY A 165 1.91 -20.77 20.62
C GLY A 165 3.41 -20.53 20.68
N ARG A 166 3.96 -20.74 21.87
CA ARG A 166 5.34 -20.39 22.22
C ARG A 166 6.29 -21.57 21.98
N GLN A 167 7.41 -21.26 21.34
CA GLN A 167 8.53 -22.15 21.16
C GLN A 167 9.75 -21.51 21.82
N GLU A 168 10.53 -22.29 22.56
CA GLU A 168 11.72 -21.83 23.28
C GLU A 168 12.95 -22.59 22.79
N PHE A 169 14.02 -21.84 22.55
CA PHE A 169 15.27 -22.35 22.02
C PHE A 169 16.42 -21.96 22.96
N ASP A 170 17.18 -22.94 23.37
CA ASP A 170 18.44 -22.72 24.10
C ASP A 170 19.56 -22.49 23.08
N LEU A 171 19.88 -21.25 22.84
CA LEU A 171 20.96 -20.83 21.93
C LEU A 171 22.29 -20.60 22.66
N GLU A 172 22.62 -21.43 23.63
CA GLU A 172 23.80 -21.33 24.52
C GLU A 172 23.87 -20.00 25.30
N ASN A 173 22.76 -19.30 25.39
CA ASN A 173 22.68 -18.06 26.17
C ASN A 173 22.44 -18.39 27.64
N LYS A 174 23.43 -18.23 28.45
CA LYS A 174 23.47 -18.65 29.88
C LYS A 174 22.37 -18.09 30.77
N PHE A 175 21.49 -17.21 30.25
CA PHE A 175 20.57 -16.48 31.12
C PHE A 175 19.07 -16.59 30.74
N LYS A 176 18.70 -16.75 29.46
CA LYS A 176 17.30 -16.90 29.06
C LYS A 176 17.17 -17.57 27.69
N PRO A 177 16.22 -18.52 27.51
CA PRO A 177 15.95 -19.09 26.21
C PRO A 177 15.43 -18.02 25.25
N PHE A 178 15.81 -18.12 23.96
CA PHE A 178 15.22 -17.33 22.90
C PHE A 178 13.78 -17.81 22.67
N ARG A 179 12.86 -16.87 22.52
CA ARG A 179 11.43 -17.16 22.44
C ARG A 179 10.86 -16.76 21.10
N VAL A 180 10.22 -17.69 20.43
CA VAL A 180 9.41 -17.44 19.25
C VAL A 180 7.96 -17.77 19.58
N GLU A 181 7.06 -16.84 19.31
CA GLU A 181 5.63 -17.04 19.51
C GLU A 181 4.92 -16.95 18.15
N ILE A 182 4.28 -18.04 17.77
CA ILE A 182 3.45 -18.11 16.57
C ILE A 182 2.02 -17.75 16.95
N VAL A 183 1.51 -16.68 16.35
CA VAL A 183 0.15 -16.18 16.62
C VAL A 183 -0.78 -16.46 15.46
N ASP A 184 -2.07 -16.62 15.77
CA ASP A 184 -3.10 -16.66 14.73
C ASP A 184 -3.09 -15.34 13.95
N SER A 185 -3.06 -15.43 12.63
CA SER A 185 -2.89 -14.28 11.75
C SER A 185 -4.04 -13.27 11.84
N VAL A 186 -5.23 -13.70 12.25
CA VAL A 186 -6.47 -12.91 12.18
C VAL A 186 -6.94 -12.44 13.55
N ASP A 187 -6.81 -13.25 14.60
CA ASP A 187 -7.49 -13.05 15.89
C ASP A 187 -7.25 -11.69 16.54
N ILE A 188 -5.99 -11.26 16.59
CA ILE A 188 -5.62 -10.00 17.26
C ILE A 188 -6.25 -8.81 16.51
N TYR A 189 -6.17 -8.83 15.20
CA TYR A 189 -6.71 -7.81 14.32
C TYR A 189 -8.25 -7.83 14.31
N LEU A 190 -8.89 -9.00 14.23
CA LEU A 190 -10.34 -9.14 14.33
C LEU A 190 -10.90 -8.55 15.63
N ASN A 191 -10.21 -8.78 16.76
CA ASN A 191 -10.63 -8.20 18.04
C ASN A 191 -10.55 -6.67 18.04
N LEU A 192 -9.58 -6.07 17.35
CA LEU A 192 -9.55 -4.63 17.14
C LEU A 192 -10.74 -4.17 16.30
N LEU A 193 -11.04 -4.83 15.18
CA LEU A 193 -12.16 -4.46 14.31
C LEU A 193 -13.52 -4.55 15.03
N ARG A 194 -13.72 -5.56 15.89
CA ARG A 194 -14.92 -5.66 16.74
C ARG A 194 -15.10 -4.48 17.69
N SER A 195 -14.02 -3.84 18.11
CA SER A 195 -14.08 -2.64 18.94
C SER A 195 -14.37 -1.34 18.17
N ILE A 196 -14.21 -1.38 16.85
CA ILE A 196 -14.40 -0.22 15.96
C ILE A 196 -15.80 -0.20 15.36
N PHE A 197 -16.27 -1.36 14.88
CA PHE A 197 -17.47 -1.51 14.07
C PHE A 197 -18.63 -2.17 14.82
N ASP A 198 -19.85 -1.86 14.41
CA ASP A 198 -21.05 -2.63 14.78
C ASP A 198 -21.18 -3.87 13.88
N PHE A 199 -20.61 -5.00 14.34
CA PHE A 199 -20.64 -6.26 13.61
C PHE A 199 -22.07 -6.80 13.43
N ASN A 200 -22.99 -6.51 14.33
CA ASN A 200 -24.38 -6.93 14.19
C ASN A 200 -25.08 -6.19 13.06
N ALA A 201 -24.83 -4.88 12.93
CA ALA A 201 -25.38 -4.09 11.83
C ALA A 201 -24.83 -4.57 10.47
N ILE A 202 -23.51 -4.84 10.39
CA ILE A 202 -22.90 -5.36 9.15
C ILE A 202 -23.41 -6.76 8.83
N ARG A 203 -23.52 -7.65 9.84
CA ARG A 203 -24.08 -9.00 9.65
C ARG A 203 -25.52 -8.93 9.13
N ASN A 204 -26.35 -8.03 9.67
CA ASN A 204 -27.71 -7.83 9.18
C ASN A 204 -27.75 -7.34 7.73
N LEU A 205 -26.79 -6.50 7.30
CA LEU A 205 -26.65 -6.09 5.92
C LEU A 205 -26.35 -7.29 4.99
N LEU A 206 -25.56 -8.25 5.46
CA LEU A 206 -25.07 -9.38 4.65
C LEU A 206 -26.00 -10.60 4.69
N THR A 207 -26.83 -10.76 5.74
CA THR A 207 -27.66 -11.97 5.97
C THR A 207 -29.13 -11.67 6.23
N GLY A 208 -29.50 -10.41 6.43
CA GLY A 208 -30.86 -9.99 6.75
C GLY A 208 -31.82 -10.02 5.54
N PRO A 209 -33.09 -9.64 5.74
CA PRO A 209 -34.12 -9.71 4.68
C PRO A 209 -33.83 -8.82 3.46
N ASN A 210 -33.06 -7.75 3.64
CA ASN A 210 -32.62 -6.85 2.57
C ASN A 210 -31.10 -6.96 2.35
N GLN A 211 -30.59 -8.18 2.37
CA GLN A 211 -29.16 -8.45 2.23
C GLN A 211 -28.59 -7.94 0.91
N ILE A 212 -27.36 -7.47 0.98
CA ILE A 212 -26.55 -7.15 -0.19
C ILE A 212 -25.63 -8.34 -0.52
N LYS A 213 -25.58 -8.72 -1.80
CA LYS A 213 -24.58 -9.70 -2.24
C LYS A 213 -23.24 -8.99 -2.48
N ILE A 214 -22.18 -9.54 -1.91
CA ILE A 214 -20.84 -9.00 -2.04
C ILE A 214 -19.89 -9.93 -2.79
N ARG A 215 -18.88 -9.37 -3.45
CA ARG A 215 -17.79 -10.11 -4.08
C ARG A 215 -16.46 -9.50 -3.67
N ILE A 216 -15.60 -10.28 -3.02
CA ILE A 216 -14.35 -9.81 -2.44
C ILE A 216 -13.19 -10.60 -3.02
N ASP A 217 -12.23 -9.91 -3.61
CA ASP A 217 -11.06 -10.49 -4.24
C ASP A 217 -9.81 -10.24 -3.38
N ALA A 218 -9.23 -11.31 -2.86
CA ALA A 218 -7.98 -11.24 -2.10
C ALA A 218 -6.73 -11.24 -3.00
N MET A 219 -6.89 -11.30 -4.33
CA MET A 219 -5.83 -11.28 -5.35
C MET A 219 -4.66 -12.24 -5.05
N ASN A 220 -4.96 -13.39 -4.47
CA ASN A 220 -3.98 -14.39 -4.02
C ASN A 220 -2.89 -13.88 -3.08
N GLY A 221 -3.16 -12.75 -2.40
CA GLY A 221 -2.33 -12.18 -1.33
C GLY A 221 -2.70 -12.71 0.04
N VAL A 222 -2.11 -12.13 1.09
CA VAL A 222 -2.31 -12.58 2.49
C VAL A 222 -3.71 -12.28 3.02
N MET A 223 -4.53 -11.51 2.30
CA MET A 223 -5.88 -11.16 2.74
C MET A 223 -6.88 -12.31 2.67
N GLY A 224 -6.58 -13.40 1.98
CA GLY A 224 -7.47 -14.56 1.85
C GLY A 224 -8.00 -15.08 3.18
N PRO A 225 -7.16 -15.45 4.14
CA PRO A 225 -7.58 -15.88 5.48
C PRO A 225 -8.43 -14.83 6.22
N TYR A 226 -8.11 -13.55 6.10
CA TYR A 226 -8.87 -12.47 6.75
C TYR A 226 -10.26 -12.32 6.16
N VAL A 227 -10.38 -12.32 4.83
CA VAL A 227 -11.67 -12.22 4.12
C VAL A 227 -12.56 -13.39 4.50
N ARG A 228 -12.05 -14.62 4.49
CA ARG A 228 -12.82 -15.80 4.88
C ARG A 228 -13.26 -15.74 6.33
N ARG A 229 -12.32 -15.51 7.25
CA ARG A 229 -12.61 -15.51 8.69
C ARG A 229 -13.52 -14.36 9.10
N ILE A 230 -13.29 -13.15 8.60
CA ILE A 230 -14.02 -11.96 9.05
C ILE A 230 -15.33 -11.78 8.29
N LEU A 231 -15.30 -11.79 6.95
CA LEU A 231 -16.51 -11.53 6.17
C LEU A 231 -17.42 -12.76 6.05
N CYS A 232 -16.86 -13.97 5.87
CA CYS A 232 -17.69 -15.16 5.72
C CYS A 232 -18.06 -15.79 7.07
N ASP A 233 -17.08 -16.19 7.89
CA ASP A 233 -17.36 -16.92 9.12
C ASP A 233 -17.98 -16.04 10.20
N GLU A 234 -17.43 -14.85 10.42
CA GLU A 234 -17.87 -13.94 11.49
C GLU A 234 -19.08 -13.11 11.08
N LEU A 235 -19.08 -12.50 9.89
CA LEU A 235 -20.14 -11.60 9.42
C LEU A 235 -21.21 -12.29 8.57
N GLY A 236 -21.02 -13.57 8.22
CA GLY A 236 -22.02 -14.43 7.59
C GLY A 236 -22.17 -14.25 6.08
N ALA A 237 -21.24 -13.60 5.39
CA ALA A 237 -21.24 -13.59 3.94
C ALA A 237 -21.09 -15.01 3.40
N PRO A 238 -21.79 -15.41 2.33
CA PRO A 238 -21.61 -16.72 1.72
C PRO A 238 -20.14 -16.99 1.33
N ALA A 239 -19.70 -18.24 1.46
CA ALA A 239 -18.30 -18.60 1.18
C ALA A 239 -17.85 -18.28 -0.25
N ASN A 240 -18.78 -18.29 -1.20
CA ASN A 240 -18.54 -17.90 -2.59
C ASN A 240 -18.43 -16.38 -2.80
N SER A 241 -18.68 -15.56 -1.79
CA SER A 241 -18.40 -14.12 -1.83
C SER A 241 -16.90 -13.82 -1.94
N ALA A 242 -16.06 -14.72 -1.43
CA ALA A 242 -14.62 -14.57 -1.36
C ALA A 242 -13.93 -15.35 -2.48
N ILE A 243 -13.14 -14.65 -3.31
CA ILE A 243 -12.37 -15.24 -4.42
C ILE A 243 -10.87 -14.97 -4.24
N ASN A 244 -10.05 -15.81 -4.92
CA ASN A 244 -8.59 -15.71 -4.91
C ASN A 244 -7.99 -15.65 -3.48
N CYS A 245 -8.58 -16.43 -2.56
CA CYS A 245 -8.25 -16.38 -1.13
C CYS A 245 -7.12 -17.33 -0.70
N ILE A 246 -6.49 -18.03 -1.62
CA ILE A 246 -5.31 -18.84 -1.33
C ILE A 246 -4.09 -17.98 -1.65
N PRO A 247 -3.25 -17.66 -0.65
CA PRO A 247 -2.01 -16.94 -0.90
C PRO A 247 -1.11 -17.76 -1.85
N LEU A 248 -0.60 -17.10 -2.89
CA LEU A 248 0.31 -17.68 -3.87
C LEU A 248 1.54 -16.78 -4.02
N GLU A 249 2.70 -17.38 -4.24
CA GLU A 249 3.98 -16.67 -4.32
C GLU A 249 4.08 -15.75 -5.55
N ASP A 250 3.36 -16.12 -6.62
CA ASP A 250 3.28 -15.35 -7.88
C ASP A 250 1.94 -14.61 -8.03
N PHE A 251 1.10 -14.64 -6.99
CA PHE A 251 -0.25 -14.05 -6.99
C PHE A 251 -1.14 -14.54 -8.15
N GLY A 252 -0.92 -15.79 -8.59
CA GLY A 252 -1.65 -16.36 -9.74
C GLY A 252 -1.19 -15.79 -11.09
N GLY A 253 0.06 -15.30 -11.16
CA GLY A 253 0.67 -14.77 -12.38
C GLY A 253 0.22 -13.34 -12.75
N GLN A 254 -0.46 -12.63 -11.84
CA GLN A 254 -0.91 -11.25 -12.04
C GLN A 254 -0.37 -10.35 -10.93
N PRO A 255 -0.07 -9.06 -11.22
CA PRO A 255 0.23 -8.10 -10.17
C PRO A 255 -0.94 -7.99 -9.18
N PRO A 256 -0.71 -8.09 -7.86
CA PRO A 256 -1.77 -7.98 -6.85
C PRO A 256 -2.08 -6.50 -6.54
N ASP A 257 -2.38 -5.72 -7.58
CA ASP A 257 -2.69 -4.29 -7.48
C ASP A 257 -4.19 -4.08 -7.69
N PRO A 258 -4.93 -3.60 -6.67
CA PRO A 258 -6.38 -3.49 -6.70
C PRO A 258 -6.84 -2.31 -7.57
N ASN A 259 -6.76 -2.46 -8.88
CA ASN A 259 -7.20 -1.49 -9.88
C ASN A 259 -7.96 -2.17 -11.02
N LEU A 260 -8.55 -1.38 -11.92
CA LEU A 260 -9.37 -1.90 -13.03
C LEU A 260 -8.56 -2.70 -14.07
N THR A 261 -7.24 -2.55 -14.08
CA THR A 261 -6.37 -3.27 -15.02
C THR A 261 -6.08 -4.69 -14.55
N TYR A 262 -5.88 -4.89 -13.25
CA TYR A 262 -5.42 -6.17 -12.70
C TYR A 262 -6.50 -6.95 -11.95
N ALA A 263 -7.48 -6.30 -11.32
CA ALA A 263 -8.59 -6.96 -10.63
C ALA A 263 -9.69 -7.42 -11.61
N THR A 264 -9.31 -8.11 -12.68
CA THR A 264 -10.20 -8.47 -13.80
C THR A 264 -11.30 -9.45 -13.36
N ALA A 265 -10.98 -10.45 -12.55
CA ALA A 265 -11.95 -11.42 -12.05
C ALA A 265 -13.06 -10.75 -11.23
N LEU A 266 -12.72 -9.78 -10.39
CA LEU A 266 -13.71 -9.01 -9.65
C LEU A 266 -14.56 -8.15 -10.62
N LEU A 267 -13.91 -7.44 -11.54
CA LEU A 267 -14.61 -6.55 -12.47
C LEU A 267 -15.61 -7.32 -13.34
N GLU A 268 -15.24 -8.49 -13.84
CA GLU A 268 -16.14 -9.37 -14.62
C GLU A 268 -17.33 -9.82 -13.78
N ALA A 269 -17.09 -10.27 -12.55
CA ALA A 269 -18.16 -10.67 -11.64
C ALA A 269 -19.14 -9.53 -11.34
N MET A 270 -18.64 -8.31 -11.12
CA MET A 270 -19.46 -7.15 -10.82
C MET A 270 -20.26 -6.68 -12.04
N ARG A 271 -19.72 -6.79 -13.27
CA ARG A 271 -20.43 -6.47 -14.51
C ARG A 271 -21.65 -7.35 -14.76
N GLY A 272 -21.67 -8.55 -14.20
CA GLY A 272 -22.85 -9.43 -14.26
C GLY A 272 -24.08 -8.89 -13.52
N GLY A 273 -23.94 -7.83 -12.71
CA GLY A 273 -25.06 -7.15 -12.02
C GLY A 273 -25.62 -7.88 -10.80
N GLU A 274 -25.11 -9.08 -10.47
CA GLU A 274 -25.58 -9.89 -9.34
C GLU A 274 -25.16 -9.31 -7.99
N TYR A 275 -23.95 -8.70 -7.93
CA TYR A 275 -23.35 -8.21 -6.71
C TYR A 275 -23.56 -6.70 -6.57
N GLY A 276 -24.03 -6.26 -5.39
CA GLY A 276 -24.22 -4.85 -5.08
C GLY A 276 -22.95 -4.14 -4.57
N PHE A 277 -21.97 -4.92 -4.10
CA PHE A 277 -20.71 -4.40 -3.58
C PHE A 277 -19.55 -5.35 -3.91
N GLY A 278 -18.47 -4.78 -4.42
CA GLY A 278 -17.24 -5.49 -4.71
C GLY A 278 -16.05 -4.78 -4.11
N ALA A 279 -15.05 -5.55 -3.66
CA ALA A 279 -13.76 -5.00 -3.23
C ALA A 279 -12.60 -5.93 -3.60
N ALA A 280 -11.43 -5.36 -3.84
CA ALA A 280 -10.17 -6.09 -4.01
C ALA A 280 -9.11 -5.51 -3.08
N PHE A 281 -8.12 -6.35 -2.73
CA PHE A 281 -6.99 -5.97 -1.86
C PHE A 281 -5.66 -6.23 -2.57
N ASP A 282 -4.62 -5.45 -2.21
CA ASP A 282 -3.26 -5.79 -2.60
C ASP A 282 -2.67 -6.96 -1.78
N ALA A 283 -1.45 -7.37 -2.11
CA ALA A 283 -0.85 -8.58 -1.55
C ALA A 283 -0.78 -8.57 -0.02
N ASP A 284 -0.48 -7.45 0.61
CA ASP A 284 -0.32 -7.31 2.06
C ASP A 284 -1.50 -6.60 2.75
N GLY A 285 -2.57 -6.28 2.01
CA GLY A 285 -3.85 -5.84 2.53
C GLY A 285 -3.88 -4.39 3.02
N ASP A 286 -2.92 -3.59 2.65
CA ASP A 286 -2.90 -2.18 3.03
C ASP A 286 -3.66 -1.28 2.04
N ARG A 287 -3.96 -1.77 0.83
CA ARG A 287 -4.74 -1.08 -0.20
C ARG A 287 -6.03 -1.81 -0.53
N TYR A 288 -6.97 -1.06 -1.11
CA TYR A 288 -8.28 -1.60 -1.50
C TYR A 288 -8.89 -0.85 -2.67
N MET A 289 -9.73 -1.52 -3.45
CA MET A 289 -10.56 -0.92 -4.48
C MET A 289 -12.03 -1.25 -4.18
N ILE A 290 -12.94 -0.31 -4.46
CA ILE A 290 -14.39 -0.50 -4.32
C ILE A 290 -15.06 -0.44 -5.68
N LEU A 291 -15.94 -1.41 -5.92
CA LEU A 291 -16.86 -1.46 -7.05
C LEU A 291 -18.30 -1.54 -6.55
N GLY A 292 -19.18 -0.77 -7.17
CA GLY A 292 -20.63 -0.93 -7.06
C GLY A 292 -21.18 -1.90 -8.09
N GLN A 293 -22.50 -2.09 -8.08
CA GLN A 293 -23.22 -2.92 -9.03
C GLN A 293 -22.89 -2.53 -10.49
N ASN A 294 -22.90 -3.50 -11.39
CA ASN A 294 -22.54 -3.34 -12.81
C ASN A 294 -21.09 -2.85 -13.05
N GLY A 295 -20.21 -2.98 -12.04
CA GLY A 295 -18.84 -2.53 -12.14
C GLY A 295 -18.65 -1.03 -11.97
N PHE A 296 -19.58 -0.34 -11.30
CA PHE A 296 -19.43 1.08 -10.98
C PHE A 296 -18.19 1.32 -10.13
N PHE A 297 -17.21 1.99 -10.70
CA PHE A 297 -15.92 2.23 -10.05
C PHE A 297 -15.96 3.42 -9.10
N VAL A 298 -15.46 3.25 -7.90
CA VAL A 298 -15.26 4.33 -6.93
C VAL A 298 -13.80 4.75 -6.95
N ASN A 299 -13.53 5.98 -7.38
CA ASN A 299 -12.19 6.54 -7.31
C ASN A 299 -11.69 6.62 -5.86
N ALA A 300 -10.41 6.32 -5.62
CA ALA A 300 -9.84 6.28 -4.27
C ALA A 300 -9.97 7.62 -3.51
N SER A 301 -9.83 8.74 -4.21
CA SER A 301 -9.99 10.07 -3.63
C SER A 301 -11.44 10.35 -3.22
N ASP A 302 -12.41 9.93 -4.04
CA ASP A 302 -13.84 10.01 -3.70
C ASP A 302 -14.19 9.07 -2.55
N SER A 303 -13.65 7.85 -2.54
CA SER A 303 -13.82 6.91 -1.43
C SER A 303 -13.40 7.53 -0.10
N LEU A 304 -12.22 8.16 -0.06
CA LEU A 304 -11.74 8.85 1.15
C LEU A 304 -12.68 9.97 1.59
N ALA A 305 -13.15 10.80 0.66
CA ALA A 305 -14.06 11.90 0.95
C ALA A 305 -15.45 11.41 1.43
N ILE A 306 -15.96 10.34 0.83
CA ILE A 306 -17.22 9.69 1.23
C ILE A 306 -17.10 9.08 2.60
N ILE A 307 -16.01 8.38 2.90
CA ILE A 307 -15.72 7.86 4.24
C ILE A 307 -15.72 9.01 5.25
N ALA A 308 -14.99 10.10 4.98
CA ALA A 308 -14.93 11.26 5.85
C ALA A 308 -16.32 11.86 6.15
N ALA A 309 -17.16 11.96 5.12
CA ALA A 309 -18.52 12.51 5.26
C ALA A 309 -19.50 11.61 6.03
N ASN A 310 -19.17 10.33 6.24
CA ASN A 310 -20.03 9.32 6.84
C ASN A 310 -19.43 8.67 8.12
N LEU A 311 -18.39 9.24 8.72
CA LEU A 311 -17.75 8.67 9.93
C LEU A 311 -18.70 8.48 11.10
N SER A 312 -19.80 9.25 11.16
CA SER A 312 -20.86 9.08 12.17
C SER A 312 -21.60 7.74 12.09
N CYS A 313 -21.44 6.97 11.00
CA CYS A 313 -21.97 5.61 10.89
C CYS A 313 -21.15 4.58 11.70
N ILE A 314 -19.99 4.97 12.22
CA ILE A 314 -19.02 4.06 12.86
C ILE A 314 -18.92 4.38 14.34
N PRO A 315 -19.21 3.42 15.24
CA PRO A 315 -19.21 3.64 16.69
C PRO A 315 -17.91 4.24 17.22
N TYR A 316 -16.76 3.82 16.69
CA TYR A 316 -15.46 4.36 17.08
C TYR A 316 -15.39 5.89 16.97
N PHE A 317 -15.80 6.46 15.83
CA PHE A 317 -15.74 7.92 15.63
C PHE A 317 -16.83 8.67 16.40
N CYS A 318 -17.97 8.03 16.70
CA CYS A 318 -18.98 8.60 17.58
C CYS A 318 -18.45 8.79 19.02
N GLN A 319 -17.58 7.89 19.46
CA GLN A 319 -16.97 7.92 20.79
C GLN A 319 -15.73 8.81 20.86
N MET A 320 -14.83 8.67 19.89
CA MET A 320 -13.53 9.35 19.90
C MET A 320 -13.56 10.76 19.31
N GLY A 321 -14.59 11.08 18.53
CA GLY A 321 -14.67 12.32 17.76
C GLY A 321 -13.75 12.32 16.54
N VAL A 322 -13.82 13.40 15.76
CA VAL A 322 -12.99 13.63 14.57
C VAL A 322 -12.13 14.87 14.82
N ARG A 323 -10.80 14.71 14.77
CA ARG A 323 -9.84 15.78 15.08
C ARG A 323 -9.33 16.50 13.83
N GLY A 324 -9.25 15.82 12.72
CA GLY A 324 -8.77 16.34 11.44
C GLY A 324 -8.64 15.24 10.40
N PHE A 325 -8.39 15.64 9.18
CA PHE A 325 -8.17 14.75 8.04
C PHE A 325 -6.80 14.98 7.41
N GLY A 326 -6.25 13.93 6.80
CA GLY A 326 -5.02 14.00 6.03
C GLY A 326 -5.19 13.42 4.63
N ARG A 327 -4.62 14.06 3.64
CA ARG A 327 -4.47 13.50 2.29
C ARG A 327 -3.09 13.77 1.74
N SER A 328 -2.60 12.87 0.90
CA SER A 328 -1.38 13.14 0.16
C SER A 328 -1.60 14.27 -0.86
N MET A 329 -0.55 14.97 -1.21
CA MET A 329 -0.59 16.12 -2.14
C MET A 329 -1.19 15.73 -3.50
N PRO A 330 -0.86 14.57 -4.11
CA PRO A 330 -1.48 14.17 -5.37
C PRO A 330 -2.94 13.71 -5.25
N THR A 331 -3.41 13.35 -4.06
CA THR A 331 -4.82 12.99 -3.83
C THR A 331 -5.74 14.17 -4.12
N SER A 332 -6.91 13.91 -4.68
CA SER A 332 -7.91 14.94 -5.01
C SER A 332 -8.28 15.80 -3.80
N THR A 333 -8.61 17.05 -4.05
CA THR A 333 -9.10 18.00 -3.04
C THR A 333 -10.57 17.76 -2.63
N ALA A 334 -11.17 16.64 -3.02
CA ALA A 334 -12.52 16.27 -2.62
C ALA A 334 -12.67 16.20 -1.08
N LEU A 335 -11.66 15.67 -0.38
CA LEU A 335 -11.62 15.63 1.07
C LEU A 335 -11.69 17.03 1.71
N ASP A 336 -11.06 18.03 1.08
CA ASP A 336 -11.01 19.40 1.60
C ASP A 336 -12.40 20.04 1.67
N LYS A 337 -13.30 19.68 0.72
CA LYS A 337 -14.70 20.14 0.73
C LYS A 337 -15.46 19.58 1.92
N VAL A 338 -15.24 18.31 2.25
CA VAL A 338 -15.84 17.66 3.44
C VAL A 338 -15.27 18.24 4.72
N ALA A 339 -13.95 18.39 4.82
CA ALA A 339 -13.29 18.98 5.98
C ALA A 339 -13.84 20.40 6.29
N LYS A 340 -13.99 21.23 5.24
CA LYS A 340 -14.56 22.57 5.35
C LYS A 340 -16.00 22.52 5.87
N ALA A 341 -16.82 21.61 5.36
CA ALA A 341 -18.21 21.46 5.81
C ALA A 341 -18.31 20.99 7.25
N MET A 342 -17.41 20.10 7.68
CA MET A 342 -17.34 19.59 9.06
C MET A 342 -16.60 20.54 10.01
N LYS A 343 -15.96 21.60 9.50
CA LYS A 343 -15.15 22.55 10.25
C LYS A 343 -13.98 21.89 10.99
N VAL A 344 -13.36 20.90 10.36
CA VAL A 344 -12.15 20.24 10.86
C VAL A 344 -10.95 20.58 10.00
N PRO A 345 -9.72 20.59 10.56
CA PRO A 345 -8.52 20.84 9.76
C PRO A 345 -8.26 19.72 8.75
N VAL A 346 -7.65 20.08 7.63
CA VAL A 346 -7.12 19.13 6.65
C VAL A 346 -5.63 19.38 6.45
N TYR A 347 -4.85 18.30 6.39
CA TYR A 347 -3.41 18.32 6.22
C TYR A 347 -3.06 17.75 4.85
N GLU A 348 -2.36 18.54 4.03
CA GLU A 348 -1.79 18.10 2.77
C GLU A 348 -0.34 17.67 3.00
N THR A 349 -0.04 16.38 2.79
CA THR A 349 1.28 15.79 3.05
C THR A 349 1.94 15.31 1.77
N PRO A 350 3.24 15.01 1.76
CA PRO A 350 3.82 14.18 0.71
C PRO A 350 3.13 12.82 0.63
N ALA A 351 3.36 12.07 -0.44
CA ALA A 351 2.96 10.66 -0.47
C ALA A 351 3.85 9.84 0.47
N GLY A 352 3.21 8.95 1.23
CA GLY A 352 3.88 8.09 2.21
C GLY A 352 3.22 8.13 3.58
N TRP A 353 2.94 6.95 4.11
CA TRP A 353 2.10 6.81 5.32
C TRP A 353 2.74 7.35 6.59
N ARG A 354 4.07 7.43 6.64
CA ARG A 354 4.82 7.98 7.79
C ARG A 354 4.40 9.41 8.19
N TYR A 355 4.03 10.25 7.22
CA TYR A 355 3.56 11.61 7.50
C TYR A 355 2.23 11.61 8.24
N PHE A 356 1.33 10.69 7.86
CA PHE A 356 0.06 10.50 8.54
C PHE A 356 0.24 9.90 9.93
N SER A 357 1.15 8.92 10.10
CA SER A 357 1.47 8.35 11.40
C SER A 357 1.91 9.43 12.39
N ASN A 358 2.74 10.37 11.95
CA ASN A 358 3.20 11.49 12.78
C ASN A 358 2.04 12.43 13.20
N LEU A 359 1.16 12.77 12.25
CA LEU A 359 -0.04 13.56 12.52
C LEU A 359 -1.01 12.84 13.48
N MET A 360 -1.18 11.53 13.35
CA MET A 360 -2.03 10.72 14.23
C MET A 360 -1.44 10.63 15.64
N ASP A 361 -0.13 10.41 15.78
CA ASP A 361 0.54 10.35 17.08
C ASP A 361 0.47 11.68 17.83
N SER A 362 0.51 12.80 17.12
CA SER A 362 0.32 14.12 17.70
C SER A 362 -1.15 14.48 18.02
N GLY A 363 -2.10 13.57 17.73
CA GLY A 363 -3.52 13.79 17.95
C GLY A 363 -4.17 14.79 16.98
N ARG A 364 -3.55 15.09 15.85
CA ARG A 364 -4.04 16.06 14.87
C ARG A 364 -4.95 15.47 13.81
N CYS A 365 -4.86 14.18 13.55
CA CYS A 365 -5.52 13.53 12.43
C CYS A 365 -6.24 12.25 12.87
N SER A 366 -7.50 12.09 12.44
CA SER A 366 -8.32 10.91 12.71
C SER A 366 -8.48 10.00 11.49
N LEU A 367 -8.45 10.56 10.28
CA LEU A 367 -8.61 9.83 9.01
C LEU A 367 -7.64 10.35 7.99
N CYS A 368 -6.98 9.46 7.27
CA CYS A 368 -6.07 9.80 6.18
C CYS A 368 -6.27 8.90 4.98
N GLY A 369 -5.84 9.39 3.81
CA GLY A 369 -5.83 8.57 2.60
C GLY A 369 -4.97 9.11 1.47
N GLU A 370 -4.75 8.23 0.52
CA GLU A 370 -3.97 8.47 -0.69
C GLU A 370 -4.74 8.02 -1.93
N GLU A 371 -4.48 8.67 -3.05
CA GLU A 371 -5.03 8.32 -4.36
C GLU A 371 -4.64 6.93 -4.84
N SER A 372 -3.63 6.36 -4.23
CA SER A 372 -3.09 5.04 -4.50
C SER A 372 -3.83 3.91 -3.78
N PHE A 373 -5.11 4.10 -3.48
CA PHE A 373 -6.00 3.15 -2.82
C PHE A 373 -5.63 2.81 -1.37
N GLY A 374 -4.87 3.68 -0.69
CA GLY A 374 -4.56 3.55 0.72
C GLY A 374 -5.42 4.46 1.58
N THR A 375 -6.15 3.93 2.56
CA THR A 375 -6.93 4.69 3.54
C THR A 375 -6.77 4.05 4.91
N GLY A 376 -6.79 4.86 5.95
CA GLY A 376 -6.74 4.40 7.32
C GLY A 376 -7.12 5.49 8.31
N SER A 377 -7.23 5.12 9.56
CA SER A 377 -7.54 6.04 10.65
C SER A 377 -6.58 5.86 11.81
N ASP A 378 -6.75 6.65 12.84
CA ASP A 378 -5.91 6.62 14.04
C ASP A 378 -6.07 5.35 14.90
N HIS A 379 -6.89 4.38 14.47
CA HIS A 379 -6.96 3.05 15.08
C HIS A 379 -5.64 2.29 14.93
N LEU A 380 -4.91 2.50 13.83
CA LEU A 380 -3.57 1.98 13.55
C LEU A 380 -2.61 3.09 13.10
N ARG A 381 -1.42 2.71 12.66
CA ARG A 381 -0.43 3.64 12.05
C ARG A 381 -0.02 3.21 10.66
N GLU A 382 -0.83 2.34 10.04
CA GLU A 382 -0.71 1.87 8.67
C GLU A 382 -2.04 2.03 7.91
N LYS A 383 -1.97 1.98 6.60
CA LYS A 383 -3.12 1.83 5.71
C LYS A 383 -3.84 0.53 6.03
N ASP A 384 -5.15 0.50 5.88
CA ASP A 384 -5.95 -0.66 6.24
C ASP A 384 -7.10 -0.86 5.25
N GLY A 385 -6.88 -1.76 4.29
CA GLY A 385 -7.84 -2.04 3.24
C GLY A 385 -9.12 -2.68 3.76
N LEU A 386 -9.01 -3.65 4.67
CA LEU A 386 -10.19 -4.33 5.21
C LEU A 386 -11.00 -3.42 6.14
N TRP A 387 -10.35 -2.59 6.93
CA TRP A 387 -11.02 -1.53 7.69
C TRP A 387 -11.86 -0.64 6.76
N ALA A 388 -11.29 -0.19 5.64
CA ALA A 388 -12.00 0.65 4.68
C ALA A 388 -13.19 -0.07 4.05
N VAL A 389 -13.08 -1.36 3.75
CA VAL A 389 -14.21 -2.20 3.28
C VAL A 389 -15.31 -2.28 4.35
N LEU A 390 -14.97 -2.49 5.61
CA LEU A 390 -15.95 -2.51 6.71
C LEU A 390 -16.59 -1.13 6.93
N VAL A 391 -15.87 -0.04 6.71
CA VAL A 391 -16.44 1.32 6.70
C VAL A 391 -17.50 1.43 5.59
N TRP A 392 -17.20 1.02 4.38
CA TRP A 392 -18.16 1.03 3.28
C TRP A 392 -19.40 0.18 3.58
N LEU A 393 -19.22 -1.02 4.12
CA LEU A 393 -20.35 -1.87 4.54
C LEU A 393 -21.19 -1.21 5.64
N SER A 394 -20.56 -0.51 6.59
CA SER A 394 -21.26 0.26 7.60
C SER A 394 -22.07 1.42 7.01
N ILE A 395 -21.51 2.13 6.03
CA ILE A 395 -22.19 3.21 5.31
C ILE A 395 -23.39 2.67 4.52
N LEU A 396 -23.22 1.56 3.78
CA LEU A 396 -24.29 0.91 3.04
C LEU A 396 -25.44 0.48 3.97
N GLY A 397 -25.11 -0.11 5.12
CA GLY A 397 -26.08 -0.53 6.12
C GLY A 397 -26.85 0.64 6.75
N ALA A 398 -26.16 1.74 7.04
CA ALA A 398 -26.76 2.93 7.64
C ALA A 398 -27.61 3.73 6.66
N ARG A 399 -27.15 3.91 5.42
CA ARG A 399 -27.82 4.72 4.40
C ARG A 399 -28.88 3.96 3.63
N LYS A 400 -28.79 2.63 3.57
CA LYS A 400 -29.69 1.77 2.77
C LYS A 400 -29.77 2.18 1.29
N GLN A 401 -28.65 2.55 0.72
CA GLN A 401 -28.47 2.99 -0.65
C GLN A 401 -27.39 2.12 -1.32
N SER A 402 -27.42 2.04 -2.65
CA SER A 402 -26.33 1.43 -3.41
C SER A 402 -25.06 2.26 -3.37
N VAL A 403 -23.93 1.66 -3.74
CA VAL A 403 -22.65 2.36 -3.85
C VAL A 403 -22.75 3.56 -4.77
N GLU A 404 -23.37 3.39 -5.95
CA GLU A 404 -23.54 4.45 -6.93
C GLU A 404 -24.40 5.60 -6.40
N GLU A 405 -25.53 5.31 -5.73
CA GLU A 405 -26.37 6.35 -5.13
C GLU A 405 -25.61 7.15 -4.07
N ILE A 406 -24.83 6.49 -3.22
CA ILE A 406 -24.00 7.16 -2.21
C ILE A 406 -22.98 8.10 -2.86
N VAL A 407 -22.30 7.64 -3.92
CA VAL A 407 -21.31 8.45 -4.65
C VAL A 407 -21.99 9.65 -5.34
N ARG A 408 -23.12 9.44 -6.00
CA ARG A 408 -23.88 10.51 -6.66
C ARG A 408 -24.41 11.55 -5.67
N ASP A 409 -24.94 11.12 -4.55
CA ASP A 409 -25.37 12.02 -3.45
C ASP A 409 -24.20 12.83 -2.91
N HIS A 410 -23.04 12.20 -2.79
CA HIS A 410 -21.82 12.90 -2.37
C HIS A 410 -21.44 14.00 -3.37
N TRP A 411 -21.43 13.68 -4.67
CA TRP A 411 -21.15 14.67 -5.71
C TRP A 411 -22.20 15.80 -5.73
N ALA A 412 -23.49 15.47 -5.60
CA ALA A 412 -24.55 16.48 -5.54
C ALA A 412 -24.37 17.45 -4.36
N LYS A 413 -23.87 16.94 -3.23
CA LYS A 413 -23.66 17.75 -2.00
C LYS A 413 -22.39 18.57 -2.03
N PHE A 414 -21.28 17.99 -2.48
CA PHE A 414 -19.93 18.58 -2.37
C PHE A 414 -19.32 19.02 -3.72
N GLY A 415 -19.96 18.69 -4.83
CA GLY A 415 -19.41 18.79 -6.17
C GLY A 415 -18.62 17.54 -6.55
N ARG A 416 -18.44 17.32 -7.86
CA ARG A 416 -17.62 16.23 -8.38
C ARG A 416 -16.21 16.71 -8.68
N HIS A 417 -15.22 16.00 -8.16
CA HIS A 417 -13.83 16.14 -8.57
C HIS A 417 -13.55 15.09 -9.66
N TYR A 418 -13.49 15.52 -10.89
CA TYR A 418 -12.96 14.70 -11.96
C TYR A 418 -11.48 14.52 -11.74
N TYR A 419 -11.03 13.28 -11.63
CA TYR A 419 -9.67 12.97 -11.26
C TYR A 419 -9.20 11.73 -12.00
N CYS A 420 -7.99 11.78 -12.55
CA CYS A 420 -7.30 10.62 -13.14
C CYS A 420 -5.81 10.67 -12.83
N ARG A 421 -5.23 9.50 -12.67
CA ARG A 421 -3.80 9.25 -12.58
C ARG A 421 -3.35 8.45 -13.80
N PHE A 422 -2.28 8.88 -14.42
CA PHE A 422 -1.68 8.28 -15.59
C PHE A 422 -0.25 7.85 -15.23
N ASP A 423 -0.01 6.54 -15.17
CA ASP A 423 1.27 5.94 -14.80
C ASP A 423 2.03 5.53 -16.06
N TYR A 424 3.25 6.01 -16.20
CA TYR A 424 4.23 5.59 -17.20
C TYR A 424 5.30 4.76 -16.48
N GLU A 425 5.09 3.44 -16.46
CA GLU A 425 5.93 2.51 -15.71
C GLU A 425 7.11 2.00 -16.53
N ALA A 426 8.08 1.42 -15.83
CA ALA A 426 9.27 0.80 -16.42
C ALA A 426 10.03 1.72 -17.38
N LEU A 427 10.10 3.01 -17.05
CA LEU A 427 10.93 3.97 -17.78
C LEU A 427 12.39 3.82 -17.38
N GLU A 428 13.28 4.21 -18.30
CA GLU A 428 14.71 4.38 -18.00
C GLU A 428 14.86 5.54 -16.99
N PRO A 429 15.51 5.31 -15.81
CA PRO A 429 15.56 6.30 -14.73
C PRO A 429 16.18 7.64 -15.16
N ARG A 430 17.18 7.61 -16.02
CA ARG A 430 17.85 8.81 -16.53
C ARG A 430 16.91 9.66 -17.38
N THR A 431 16.15 9.05 -18.25
CA THR A 431 15.15 9.73 -19.08
C THR A 431 14.05 10.34 -18.21
N ALA A 432 13.51 9.59 -17.26
CA ALA A 432 12.51 10.09 -16.32
C ALA A 432 13.04 11.27 -15.47
N TYR A 433 14.27 11.18 -14.99
CA TYR A 433 14.93 12.27 -14.26
C TYR A 433 15.05 13.55 -15.11
N PHE A 434 15.47 13.44 -16.36
CA PHE A 434 15.60 14.60 -17.23
C PHE A 434 14.24 15.22 -17.57
N ILE A 435 13.19 14.43 -17.74
CA ILE A 435 11.84 14.96 -17.92
C ILE A 435 11.44 15.80 -16.70
N MET A 436 11.61 15.28 -15.49
CA MET A 436 11.25 16.00 -14.26
C MET A 436 12.09 17.26 -14.05
N ARG A 437 13.40 17.19 -14.31
CA ARG A 437 14.32 18.35 -14.22
C ARG A 437 13.90 19.49 -15.16
N ASP A 438 13.62 19.15 -16.41
CA ASP A 438 13.26 20.13 -17.42
C ASP A 438 11.87 20.73 -17.17
N LEU A 439 10.92 19.91 -16.67
CA LEU A 439 9.62 20.39 -16.18
C LEU A 439 9.79 21.33 -14.99
N GLU A 440 10.63 21.01 -13.99
CA GLU A 440 10.88 21.88 -12.85
C GLU A 440 11.45 23.22 -13.33
N ALA A 441 12.44 23.21 -14.23
CA ALA A 441 13.00 24.42 -14.80
C ALA A 441 11.94 25.27 -15.55
N LEU A 442 11.06 24.61 -16.32
CA LEU A 442 10.00 25.27 -17.06
C LEU A 442 8.98 25.95 -16.15
N ILE A 443 8.45 25.24 -15.15
CA ILE A 443 7.37 25.75 -14.29
C ILE A 443 7.85 26.75 -13.23
N THR A 444 9.16 26.78 -12.93
CA THR A 444 9.76 27.75 -12.01
C THR A 444 10.20 29.04 -12.71
N ASP A 445 10.18 29.06 -14.05
CA ASP A 445 10.41 30.30 -14.80
C ASP A 445 9.25 31.29 -14.57
N LYS A 446 9.59 32.56 -14.28
CA LYS A 446 8.60 33.61 -13.99
C LYS A 446 7.61 33.85 -15.13
N SER A 447 8.01 33.58 -16.38
CA SER A 447 7.12 33.71 -17.53
C SER A 447 6.03 32.66 -17.57
N PHE A 448 6.24 31.50 -16.94
CA PHE A 448 5.27 30.42 -16.92
C PHE A 448 4.05 30.73 -16.05
N SER A 449 4.21 31.47 -14.97
CA SER A 449 3.12 31.82 -14.03
C SER A 449 2.01 32.70 -14.65
N HIS A 450 2.22 33.21 -15.87
CA HIS A 450 1.23 34.01 -16.61
C HIS A 450 0.78 33.36 -17.91
N GLN A 451 1.21 32.11 -18.14
CA GLN A 451 0.84 31.40 -19.38
C GLN A 451 -0.63 31.02 -19.41
N GLN A 452 -1.17 31.06 -20.63
CA GLN A 452 -2.50 30.55 -20.94
C GLN A 452 -2.38 29.43 -21.98
N PHE A 453 -3.12 28.37 -21.76
CA PHE A 453 -3.20 27.24 -22.68
C PHE A 453 -4.59 27.18 -23.28
N ALA A 454 -4.67 27.37 -24.58
CA ALA A 454 -5.90 27.16 -25.34
C ALA A 454 -5.93 25.72 -25.85
N VAL A 455 -6.97 24.96 -25.46
CA VAL A 455 -7.21 23.59 -25.90
C VAL A 455 -8.68 23.47 -26.30
N GLY A 456 -8.95 23.30 -27.58
CA GLY A 456 -10.30 23.37 -28.11
C GLY A 456 -10.94 24.74 -27.81
N ASN A 457 -12.11 24.73 -27.17
CA ASN A 457 -12.82 25.94 -26.76
C ASN A 457 -12.49 26.40 -25.33
N SER A 458 -11.57 25.74 -24.64
CA SER A 458 -11.23 26.02 -23.25
C SER A 458 -9.89 26.75 -23.16
N ILE A 459 -9.80 27.71 -22.24
CA ILE A 459 -8.56 28.44 -21.91
C ILE A 459 -8.22 28.17 -20.44
N TYR A 460 -7.04 27.63 -20.22
CA TYR A 460 -6.50 27.37 -18.89
C TYR A 460 -5.41 28.41 -18.57
N SER A 461 -5.68 29.28 -17.62
CA SER A 461 -4.73 30.29 -17.15
C SER A 461 -3.99 29.76 -15.94
N VAL A 462 -2.67 29.76 -15.98
CA VAL A 462 -1.84 29.35 -14.83
C VAL A 462 -1.99 30.38 -13.72
N GLU A 463 -2.38 29.93 -12.53
CA GLU A 463 -2.46 30.76 -11.33
C GLU A 463 -1.21 30.61 -10.47
N ARG A 464 -0.77 29.37 -10.26
CA ARG A 464 0.40 29.06 -9.42
C ARG A 464 1.10 27.79 -9.86
N THR A 465 2.41 27.82 -9.73
CA THR A 465 3.27 26.63 -9.91
C THR A 465 4.24 26.51 -8.75
N ASP A 466 4.53 25.30 -8.35
CA ASP A 466 5.56 25.03 -7.34
C ASP A 466 6.15 23.61 -7.47
N SER A 467 7.33 23.46 -6.87
CA SER A 467 7.89 22.16 -6.49
C SER A 467 7.50 21.93 -5.02
N PHE A 468 6.60 20.98 -4.78
CA PHE A 468 5.97 20.81 -3.48
C PHE A 468 7.00 20.52 -2.38
N GLU A 469 6.96 21.34 -1.34
CA GLU A 469 7.74 21.21 -0.13
C GLU A 469 6.80 21.08 1.06
N TYR A 470 7.10 20.18 1.98
CA TYR A 470 6.33 19.93 3.19
C TYR A 470 7.15 20.23 4.42
N ILE A 471 6.58 21.00 5.32
CA ILE A 471 7.11 21.24 6.67
C ILE A 471 6.19 20.50 7.63
N ASP A 472 6.71 19.47 8.28
CA ASP A 472 5.91 18.69 9.22
C ASP A 472 5.50 19.58 10.42
N PRO A 473 4.17 19.71 10.70
CA PRO A 473 3.71 20.59 11.76
C PRO A 473 3.96 20.04 13.17
N VAL A 474 4.48 18.81 13.29
CA VAL A 474 4.76 18.16 14.57
C VAL A 474 6.20 18.38 15.00
N ASP A 475 7.16 18.13 14.12
CA ASP A 475 8.59 18.15 14.43
C ASP A 475 9.40 19.17 13.63
N GLY A 476 8.77 19.87 12.68
CA GLY A 476 9.41 20.87 11.82
C GLY A 476 10.32 20.29 10.73
N THR A 477 10.32 18.98 10.52
CA THR A 477 11.11 18.34 9.45
C THR A 477 10.67 18.84 8.09
N VAL A 478 11.63 19.20 7.23
CA VAL A 478 11.39 19.72 5.89
C VAL A 478 11.65 18.62 4.85
N THR A 479 10.63 18.30 4.07
CA THR A 479 10.72 17.35 2.96
C THR A 479 10.50 18.08 1.63
N LYS A 480 11.50 18.08 0.75
CA LYS A 480 11.51 18.82 -0.52
C LYS A 480 11.28 17.91 -1.72
N ARG A 481 10.94 18.55 -2.86
CA ARG A 481 10.83 17.89 -4.18
C ARG A 481 9.87 16.69 -4.21
N GLN A 482 8.69 16.88 -3.61
CA GLN A 482 7.69 15.82 -3.50
C GLN A 482 6.74 15.74 -4.70
N GLY A 483 6.95 16.57 -5.70
CA GLY A 483 6.20 16.63 -6.95
C GLY A 483 6.12 18.06 -7.47
N LEU A 484 5.85 18.20 -8.76
CA LEU A 484 5.68 19.47 -9.45
C LEU A 484 4.19 19.72 -9.61
N ARG A 485 3.71 20.93 -9.26
CA ARG A 485 2.30 21.30 -9.35
C ARG A 485 2.09 22.50 -10.27
N ILE A 486 1.04 22.41 -11.08
CA ILE A 486 0.48 23.51 -11.84
C ILE A 486 -0.98 23.65 -11.43
N ILE A 487 -1.34 24.78 -10.88
CA ILE A 487 -2.70 25.11 -10.46
C ILE A 487 -3.23 26.21 -11.39
N PHE A 488 -4.40 25.98 -11.97
CA PHE A 488 -5.05 26.92 -12.87
C PHE A 488 -6.09 27.76 -12.13
N SER A 489 -6.49 28.88 -12.72
CA SER A 489 -7.43 29.85 -12.11
C SER A 489 -8.84 29.31 -11.88
N ASP A 490 -9.22 28.22 -12.57
CA ASP A 490 -10.47 27.49 -12.32
C ASP A 490 -10.34 26.43 -11.21
N ALA A 491 -9.22 26.44 -10.48
CA ALA A 491 -8.83 25.47 -9.46
C ALA A 491 -8.55 24.05 -10.00
N SER A 492 -8.53 23.85 -11.30
CA SER A 492 -8.00 22.60 -11.88
C SER A 492 -6.49 22.52 -11.67
N ARG A 493 -5.94 21.31 -11.62
CA ARG A 493 -4.51 21.12 -11.35
C ARG A 493 -3.92 19.95 -12.11
N LEU A 494 -2.64 20.12 -12.44
CA LEU A 494 -1.76 19.07 -12.94
C LEU A 494 -0.64 18.84 -11.95
N ILE A 495 -0.30 17.58 -11.70
CA ILE A 495 0.80 17.19 -10.83
C ILE A 495 1.67 16.18 -11.56
N PHE A 496 2.98 16.31 -11.43
CA PHE A 496 3.97 15.38 -11.96
C PHE A 496 4.80 14.84 -10.81
N ARG A 497 4.90 13.52 -10.74
CA ARG A 497 5.74 12.84 -9.75
C ARG A 497 6.54 11.74 -10.40
N MET A 498 7.71 11.50 -9.86
CA MET A 498 8.56 10.37 -10.23
C MET A 498 8.83 9.52 -9.00
N SER A 499 8.71 8.21 -9.15
CA SER A 499 9.24 7.24 -8.20
C SER A 499 10.20 6.30 -8.93
N ALA A 500 11.30 5.95 -8.27
CA ALA A 500 12.22 4.93 -8.74
C ALA A 500 12.13 3.75 -7.77
N SER A 501 11.66 2.59 -8.25
CA SER A 501 11.63 1.35 -7.47
C SER A 501 12.99 0.67 -7.44
N SER A 502 13.85 0.98 -8.42
CA SER A 502 15.23 0.47 -8.50
C SER A 502 16.09 1.42 -9.33
N HIS A 503 17.42 1.18 -9.37
CA HIS A 503 18.30 1.87 -10.32
C HIS A 503 18.03 1.52 -11.80
N VAL A 504 17.16 0.55 -12.05
CA VAL A 504 16.88 0.01 -13.38
C VAL A 504 15.57 0.55 -13.94
N ARG A 505 14.58 0.87 -13.08
CA ARG A 505 13.23 1.27 -13.52
C ARG A 505 12.71 2.45 -12.73
N ALA A 506 12.07 3.38 -13.42
CA ALA A 506 11.35 4.50 -12.85
C ALA A 506 9.90 4.51 -13.32
N THR A 507 9.01 5.08 -12.52
CA THR A 507 7.62 5.38 -12.90
C THR A 507 7.41 6.88 -12.82
N LEU A 508 6.94 7.47 -13.92
CA LEU A 508 6.52 8.86 -13.97
C LEU A 508 4.99 8.89 -13.94
N ARG A 509 4.43 9.70 -13.03
CA ARG A 509 3.00 9.81 -12.84
C ARG A 509 2.53 11.23 -13.14
N ILE A 510 1.46 11.31 -13.91
CA ILE A 510 0.72 12.55 -14.19
C ILE A 510 -0.64 12.43 -13.51
N TYR A 511 -1.00 13.43 -12.72
CA TYR A 511 -2.31 13.53 -12.10
C TYR A 511 -3.02 14.75 -12.66
N ALA A 512 -4.28 14.57 -13.01
CA ALA A 512 -5.14 15.65 -13.47
C ALA A 512 -6.41 15.70 -12.63
N GLU A 513 -6.80 16.90 -12.24
CA GLU A 513 -8.02 17.15 -11.46
C GLU A 513 -8.74 18.38 -11.97
N SER A 514 -10.08 18.29 -12.07
CA SER A 514 -10.98 19.39 -12.37
C SER A 514 -12.21 19.30 -11.48
N TYR A 515 -12.62 20.42 -10.91
CA TYR A 515 -13.78 20.51 -10.01
C TYR A 515 -15.03 20.97 -10.77
N GLU A 516 -16.14 20.25 -10.59
CA GLU A 516 -17.44 20.58 -11.17
C GLU A 516 -18.50 20.69 -10.05
N LYS A 517 -19.11 21.85 -9.96
CA LYS A 517 -20.14 22.13 -8.96
C LYS A 517 -21.55 21.76 -9.44
N ASP A 518 -21.83 21.89 -10.75
CA ASP A 518 -23.14 21.68 -11.32
C ASP A 518 -23.50 20.18 -11.39
N PRO A 519 -24.52 19.71 -10.65
CA PRO A 519 -24.92 18.30 -10.68
C PRO A 519 -25.30 17.79 -12.07
N SER A 520 -25.80 18.64 -12.97
CA SER A 520 -26.15 18.26 -14.34
C SER A 520 -24.92 17.81 -15.15
N GLN A 521 -23.73 18.20 -14.73
CA GLN A 521 -22.46 17.89 -15.39
C GLN A 521 -21.71 16.72 -14.75
N HIS A 522 -22.27 16.09 -13.69
CA HIS A 522 -21.58 15.03 -12.95
C HIS A 522 -21.57 13.66 -13.64
N ASN A 523 -22.26 13.48 -14.77
CA ASN A 523 -22.36 12.19 -15.45
C ASN A 523 -21.37 12.01 -16.62
N LYS A 524 -20.43 12.93 -16.77
CA LYS A 524 -19.44 12.87 -17.86
C LYS A 524 -18.35 11.84 -17.56
N GLU A 525 -17.75 11.32 -18.60
CA GLU A 525 -16.59 10.45 -18.51
C GLU A 525 -15.35 11.25 -18.03
N PRO A 526 -14.63 10.82 -16.95
CA PRO A 526 -13.52 11.56 -16.40
C PRO A 526 -12.41 11.88 -17.41
N GLN A 527 -12.02 10.90 -18.22
CA GLN A 527 -10.96 11.10 -19.21
C GLN A 527 -11.36 12.13 -20.29
N ALA A 528 -12.65 12.17 -20.67
CA ALA A 528 -13.13 13.15 -21.62
C ALA A 528 -13.10 14.58 -21.04
N VAL A 529 -13.50 14.74 -19.77
CA VAL A 529 -13.44 16.04 -19.08
C VAL A 529 -12.00 16.51 -18.88
N LEU A 530 -11.10 15.59 -18.54
CA LEU A 530 -9.70 15.90 -18.25
C LEU A 530 -8.80 15.93 -19.49
N SER A 531 -9.31 15.56 -20.67
CA SER A 531 -8.52 15.50 -21.91
C SER A 531 -7.78 16.82 -22.24
N PRO A 532 -8.34 18.03 -22.03
CA PRO A 532 -7.60 19.26 -22.26
C PRO A 532 -6.40 19.43 -21.31
N LEU A 533 -6.58 19.10 -20.03
CA LEU A 533 -5.48 19.15 -19.04
C LEU A 533 -4.39 18.14 -19.39
N ILE A 534 -4.77 16.93 -19.82
CA ILE A 534 -3.80 15.92 -20.24
C ILE A 534 -3.06 16.36 -21.51
N ALA A 535 -3.72 16.99 -22.47
CA ALA A 535 -3.05 17.56 -23.64
C ALA A 535 -2.00 18.61 -23.24
N ILE A 536 -2.29 19.46 -22.26
CA ILE A 536 -1.32 20.42 -21.71
C ILE A 536 -0.15 19.65 -21.07
N ALA A 537 -0.45 18.66 -20.22
CA ALA A 537 0.59 17.87 -19.53
C ALA A 537 1.55 17.17 -20.49
N LEU A 538 1.00 16.53 -21.55
CA LEU A 538 1.80 15.87 -22.58
C LEU A 538 2.66 16.85 -23.37
N LYS A 539 2.10 18.02 -23.73
CA LYS A 539 2.81 19.07 -24.46
C LYS A 539 4.01 19.59 -23.68
N ILE A 540 3.84 19.90 -22.38
CA ILE A 540 4.93 20.50 -21.59
C ILE A 540 5.96 19.46 -21.13
N SER A 541 5.56 18.20 -20.90
CA SER A 541 6.48 17.14 -20.47
C SER A 541 7.20 16.46 -21.62
N GLN A 542 6.61 16.47 -22.81
CA GLN A 542 7.07 15.73 -24.00
C GLN A 542 7.34 14.24 -23.69
N ILE A 543 6.52 13.67 -22.77
CA ILE A 543 6.78 12.32 -22.25
C ILE A 543 6.74 11.27 -23.36
N HIS A 544 5.81 11.38 -24.32
CA HIS A 544 5.70 10.44 -25.43
C HIS A 544 6.91 10.48 -26.34
N GLU A 545 7.35 11.67 -26.72
CA GLU A 545 8.51 11.89 -27.61
C GLU A 545 9.81 11.43 -26.94
N ARG A 546 9.94 11.72 -25.64
CA ARG A 546 11.17 11.45 -24.89
C ARG A 546 11.32 9.99 -24.47
N THR A 547 10.21 9.29 -24.28
CA THR A 547 10.20 7.89 -23.83
C THR A 547 9.89 6.89 -24.93
N GLY A 548 9.39 7.35 -26.08
CA GLY A 548 8.88 6.50 -27.17
C GLY A 548 7.57 5.79 -26.84
N ARG A 549 6.94 6.12 -25.71
CA ARG A 549 5.65 5.56 -25.32
C ARG A 549 4.52 6.20 -26.10
N LYS A 550 3.49 5.42 -26.44
CA LYS A 550 2.27 5.91 -27.11
C LYS A 550 1.19 6.33 -26.12
N GLY A 551 1.32 5.94 -24.86
CA GLY A 551 0.37 6.22 -23.79
C GLY A 551 0.87 5.70 -22.44
N PRO A 552 0.11 5.94 -21.37
CA PRO A 552 0.42 5.42 -20.04
C PRO A 552 0.26 3.89 -19.98
N THR A 553 0.93 3.27 -19.04
CA THR A 553 0.81 1.83 -18.75
C THR A 553 -0.49 1.54 -18.01
N VAL A 554 -0.83 2.40 -17.05
CA VAL A 554 -2.03 2.28 -16.21
C VAL A 554 -2.74 3.64 -16.12
N ILE A 555 -4.06 3.62 -16.14
CA ILE A 555 -4.92 4.78 -15.85
C ILE A 555 -5.85 4.40 -14.70
N THR A 556 -5.88 5.23 -13.66
CA THR A 556 -6.77 5.06 -12.50
C THR A 556 -7.49 6.36 -12.15
#